data_9c098143614e4f2025e65f7c3727678c
#
_entry.id   9c098143614e4f2025e65f7c3727678c
#
_cell.length_a   1.000
_cell.length_b   1.000
_cell.length_c   1.000
_cell.angle_alpha   90.00
_cell.angle_beta   90.00
_cell.angle_gamma   90.00
#
_symmetry.space_group_name_H-M   'P 1'
#
loop_
_entity.id
_entity.type
_entity.pdbx_description
1 polymer ?
#
loop_
_entity_poly.entity_id
_entity_poly.type
_entity_poly.pdbx_seq_one_letter_code
_entity_poly.pdbx_strand_id
1 'polypeptide(L)'
;YTTLFRSGAGAGRGNRQHAPQEVLDKVQRWASLGREAFDERVGECAWEMALVIPYSAFFLHDITSLDGKTLRANFYKCGDKLQTPHFLSWNPIGLEKPNFHCPEFFGTLHFE
;
A
#
# COMPACT_ATOMS: atom_id res chain seq x y z
N TYR A 1 -6.58 -7.11 -5.98
CA TYR A 1 -5.68 -6.32 -5.12
C TYR A 1 -4.39 -6.04 -5.85
N THR A 2 -4.14 -4.80 -6.20
CA THR A 2 -2.88 -4.39 -6.80
C THR A 2 -2.01 -3.76 -5.71
N THR A 3 -1.04 -4.50 -5.22
CA THR A 3 0.00 -3.93 -4.35
C THR A 3 0.95 -3.16 -5.24
N LEU A 4 0.82 -1.85 -5.28
CA LEU A 4 1.73 -0.98 -5.99
C LEU A 4 2.91 -0.63 -5.08
N PHE A 5 4.00 -1.36 -5.24
CA PHE A 5 5.29 -0.96 -4.71
C PHE A 5 5.89 0.11 -5.62
N ARG A 6 6.02 1.30 -5.09
CA ARG A 6 6.68 2.42 -5.79
C ARG A 6 7.82 2.91 -4.93
N SER A 7 8.99 2.93 -5.48
CA SER A 7 10.17 3.51 -4.87
C SER A 7 10.59 4.74 -5.65
N GLY A 8 10.97 5.79 -4.95
CA GLY A 8 11.44 7.04 -5.54
C GLY A 8 11.07 8.23 -4.68
N ALA A 9 12.04 8.98 -4.21
CA ALA A 9 11.84 10.19 -3.43
C ALA A 9 11.35 11.33 -4.34
N GLY A 10 10.17 11.88 -4.06
CA GLY A 10 9.73 13.17 -4.58
C GLY A 10 9.52 13.26 -6.10
N ALA A 11 9.56 12.15 -6.82
CA ALA A 11 9.42 12.17 -8.27
C ALA A 11 7.96 12.34 -8.70
N GLY A 12 7.68 13.30 -9.57
CA GLY A 12 6.42 13.43 -10.26
C GLY A 12 6.05 12.16 -11.04
N ARG A 13 4.82 12.09 -11.58
CA ARG A 13 4.28 10.88 -12.23
C ARG A 13 5.19 10.26 -13.30
N GLY A 14 6.00 11.06 -14.01
CA GLY A 14 6.88 10.62 -15.11
C GLY A 14 8.17 9.90 -14.68
N ASN A 15 8.59 10.05 -13.42
CA ASN A 15 9.88 9.52 -12.94
C ASN A 15 9.74 8.37 -11.93
N ARG A 16 8.59 7.71 -11.89
CA ARG A 16 8.35 6.59 -10.99
C ARG A 16 8.85 5.31 -11.61
N GLN A 17 9.70 4.61 -10.90
CA GLN A 17 10.11 3.27 -11.27
C GLN A 17 9.19 2.25 -10.60
N HIS A 18 8.53 1.43 -11.40
CA HIS A 18 7.75 0.30 -10.91
C HIS A 18 8.67 -0.83 -10.52
N ALA A 19 8.32 -1.55 -9.47
CA ALA A 19 9.04 -2.76 -9.11
C ALA A 19 8.90 -3.80 -10.24
N PRO A 20 10.00 -4.45 -10.64
CA PRO A 20 9.95 -5.59 -11.56
C PRO A 20 9.05 -6.72 -11.00
N GLN A 21 8.45 -7.51 -11.89
CA GLN A 21 7.57 -8.60 -11.47
C GLN A 21 8.27 -9.58 -10.51
N GLU A 22 9.53 -9.90 -10.75
CA GLU A 22 10.36 -10.76 -9.89
C GLU A 22 10.51 -10.24 -8.44
N VAL A 23 10.43 -8.92 -8.24
CA VAL A 23 10.43 -8.29 -6.91
C VAL A 23 9.04 -8.43 -6.28
N LEU A 24 7.99 -8.20 -7.04
CA LEU A 24 6.61 -8.32 -6.57
C LEU A 24 6.26 -9.75 -6.17
N ASP A 25 6.79 -10.75 -6.88
CA ASP A 25 6.57 -12.17 -6.61
C ASP A 25 7.14 -12.62 -5.26
N LYS A 26 8.11 -11.89 -4.71
CA LYS A 26 8.68 -12.14 -3.38
C LYS A 26 7.81 -11.64 -2.24
N VAL A 27 6.87 -10.74 -2.51
CA VAL A 27 5.96 -10.21 -1.50
C VAL A 27 4.83 -11.22 -1.26
N GLN A 28 4.79 -11.79 -0.07
CA GLN A 28 3.72 -12.68 0.31
C GLN A 28 2.54 -11.88 0.85
N ARG A 29 1.34 -12.29 0.51
CA ARG A 29 0.10 -11.64 0.95
C ARG A 29 -0.98 -12.66 1.26
N TRP A 30 -1.70 -12.38 2.31
CA TRP A 30 -2.86 -13.12 2.75
C TRP A 30 -4.00 -12.16 3.07
N ALA A 31 -5.22 -12.57 2.82
CA ALA A 31 -6.43 -11.85 3.22
C ALA A 31 -7.49 -12.81 3.72
N SER A 32 -8.20 -12.43 4.78
CA SER A 32 -9.30 -13.25 5.34
C SER A 32 -10.45 -13.46 4.34
N LEU A 33 -10.59 -12.57 3.36
CA LEU A 33 -11.59 -12.68 2.28
C LEU A 33 -11.17 -13.63 1.16
N GLY A 34 -9.96 -14.22 1.23
CA GLY A 34 -9.46 -15.11 0.20
C GLY A 34 -8.91 -14.39 -1.03
N ARG A 35 -8.79 -15.12 -2.13
CA ARG A 35 -8.23 -14.64 -3.41
C ARG A 35 -9.23 -14.61 -4.55
N GLU A 36 -10.34 -15.32 -4.39
CA GLU A 36 -11.37 -15.40 -5.42
C GLU A 36 -12.21 -14.12 -5.44
N ALA A 37 -12.65 -13.76 -6.63
CA ALA A 37 -13.59 -12.67 -6.79
C ALA A 37 -14.94 -13.04 -6.16
N PHE A 38 -15.59 -12.07 -5.53
CA PHE A 38 -16.89 -12.24 -4.90
C PHE A 38 -17.73 -10.98 -5.11
N ASP A 39 -19.04 -11.12 -5.01
CA ASP A 39 -19.98 -10.02 -5.09
C ASP A 39 -19.85 -9.08 -3.90
N GLU A 40 -20.22 -7.82 -4.09
CA GLU A 40 -20.17 -6.82 -3.03
C GLU A 40 -21.00 -7.28 -1.82
N ARG A 41 -20.39 -7.23 -0.66
CA ARG A 41 -21.07 -7.46 0.62
C ARG A 41 -21.56 -6.13 1.16
N VAL A 42 -22.88 -6.01 1.29
CA VAL A 42 -23.51 -4.80 1.82
C VAL A 42 -23.67 -4.92 3.33
N GLY A 43 -23.39 -3.83 4.05
CA GLY A 43 -23.46 -3.74 5.50
C GLY A 43 -22.09 -3.70 6.18
N GLU A 44 -22.09 -3.91 7.47
CA GLU A 44 -20.85 -3.93 8.26
C GLU A 44 -19.98 -5.12 7.87
N CYS A 45 -18.74 -4.84 7.53
CA CYS A 45 -17.78 -5.86 7.09
C CYS A 45 -16.41 -5.60 7.72
N ALA A 46 -15.92 -6.56 8.46
CA ALA A 46 -14.54 -6.60 8.96
C ALA A 46 -13.72 -7.61 8.15
N TRP A 47 -12.48 -7.28 7.87
CA TRP A 47 -11.54 -8.16 7.19
C TRP A 47 -10.10 -7.85 7.59
N GLU A 48 -9.24 -8.82 7.40
CA GLU A 48 -7.83 -8.75 7.76
C GLU A 48 -6.95 -9.04 6.54
N MET A 49 -5.78 -8.43 6.54
CA MET A 49 -4.74 -8.66 5.54
C MET A 49 -3.38 -8.73 6.21
N ALA A 50 -2.56 -9.66 5.78
CA ALA A 50 -1.16 -9.76 6.17
C ALA A 50 -0.26 -9.67 4.94
N LEU A 51 0.86 -8.96 5.09
CA LEU A 51 1.91 -8.83 4.09
C LEU A 51 3.25 -9.21 4.69
N VAL A 52 4.03 -10.02 3.97
CA VAL A 52 5.44 -10.26 4.26
C VAL A 52 6.24 -9.65 3.12
N ILE A 53 6.98 -8.59 3.44
CA ILE A 53 7.73 -7.80 2.48
C ILE A 53 9.21 -8.00 2.77
N PRO A 54 9.96 -8.75 1.94
CA PRO A 54 11.38 -8.93 2.13
C PRO A 54 12.14 -7.62 1.88
N TYR A 55 13.28 -7.44 2.51
CA TYR A 55 14.11 -6.23 2.31
C TYR A 55 14.48 -6.01 0.85
N SER A 56 14.66 -7.09 0.07
CA SER A 56 14.92 -7.02 -1.35
C SER A 56 13.78 -6.42 -2.20
N ALA A 57 12.58 -6.24 -1.62
CA ALA A 57 11.50 -5.52 -2.28
C ALA A 57 11.78 -4.01 -2.40
N PHE A 58 12.67 -3.49 -1.56
CA PHE A 58 13.18 -2.11 -1.66
C PHE A 58 14.34 -2.02 -2.65
N PHE A 59 14.13 -2.52 -3.85
CA PHE A 59 15.15 -2.77 -4.87
C PHE A 59 15.96 -1.55 -5.33
N LEU A 60 15.55 -0.33 -4.98
CA LEU A 60 16.30 0.92 -5.20
C LEU A 60 17.08 1.36 -3.97
N HIS A 61 17.07 0.58 -2.91
CA HIS A 61 17.72 0.88 -1.63
C HIS A 61 18.51 -0.32 -1.16
N ASP A 62 19.66 -0.07 -0.56
CA ASP A 62 20.47 -1.10 0.09
C ASP A 62 20.04 -1.24 1.56
N ILE A 63 18.94 -1.99 1.79
CA ILE A 63 18.37 -2.23 3.11
C ILE A 63 18.61 -3.67 3.52
N THR A 64 19.42 -3.86 4.56
CA THR A 64 19.73 -5.18 5.14
C THR A 64 19.03 -5.43 6.48
N SER A 65 18.60 -4.37 7.18
CA SER A 65 17.78 -4.42 8.38
C SER A 65 16.91 -3.17 8.49
N LEU A 66 15.75 -3.30 9.10
CA LEU A 66 14.87 -2.20 9.48
C LEU A 66 14.90 -1.93 10.99
N ASP A 67 15.65 -2.69 11.79
CA ASP A 67 15.70 -2.56 13.24
C ASP A 67 16.05 -1.12 13.65
N GLY A 68 15.23 -0.53 14.49
CA GLY A 68 15.38 0.84 14.96
C GLY A 68 15.18 1.91 13.88
N LYS A 69 14.79 1.56 12.66
CA LYS A 69 14.56 2.51 11.57
C LYS A 69 13.14 3.06 11.57
N THR A 70 13.03 4.23 10.97
CA THR A 70 11.76 4.90 10.76
C THR A 70 11.53 5.07 9.27
N LEU A 71 10.40 4.60 8.77
CA LEU A 71 9.95 4.79 7.40
C LEU A 71 8.64 5.58 7.36
N ARG A 72 8.30 6.08 6.19
CA ARG A 72 7.01 6.71 5.95
C ARG A 72 6.20 5.85 5.00
N ALA A 73 4.93 5.63 5.34
CA ALA A 73 4.00 4.84 4.55
C ALA A 73 2.56 5.32 4.73
N ASN A 74 1.68 4.85 3.88
CA ASN A 74 0.26 4.94 4.10
C ASN A 74 -0.43 3.69 3.54
N PHE A 75 -1.60 3.38 4.07
CA PHE A 75 -2.43 2.26 3.65
C PHE A 75 -3.77 2.79 3.16
N TYR A 76 -4.26 2.24 2.07
CA TYR A 76 -5.45 2.75 1.40
C TYR A 76 -6.43 1.65 1.07
N LYS A 77 -7.71 1.96 1.17
CA LYS A 77 -8.79 1.16 0.58
C LYS A 77 -9.49 1.99 -0.46
N CYS A 78 -9.55 1.47 -1.69
CA CYS A 78 -10.32 2.06 -2.78
C CYS A 78 -11.62 1.29 -2.95
N GLY A 79 -12.73 1.97 -2.82
CA GLY A 79 -14.07 1.44 -3.03
C GLY A 79 -14.84 2.26 -4.06
N ASP A 80 -14.18 2.64 -5.16
CA ASP A 80 -14.74 3.52 -6.19
C ASP A 80 -15.88 2.88 -7.01
N LYS A 81 -15.93 1.54 -7.06
CA LYS A 81 -16.93 0.76 -7.79
C LYS A 81 -18.01 0.12 -6.91
N LEU A 82 -18.03 0.45 -5.63
CA LEU A 82 -19.03 -0.05 -4.71
C LEU A 82 -20.35 0.73 -4.84
N GLN A 83 -21.45 0.16 -4.39
CA GLN A 83 -22.77 0.83 -4.35
C GLN A 83 -22.69 2.19 -3.66
N THR A 84 -21.94 2.24 -2.55
CA THR A 84 -21.59 3.49 -1.86
C THR A 84 -20.10 3.72 -2.03
N PRO A 85 -19.66 4.46 -3.05
CA PRO A 85 -18.25 4.72 -3.28
C PRO A 85 -17.60 5.40 -2.06
N HIS A 86 -16.44 4.87 -1.66
CA HIS A 86 -15.67 5.45 -0.56
C HIS A 86 -14.17 5.19 -0.72
N PHE A 87 -13.40 6.03 -0.07
CA PHE A 87 -11.94 5.96 -0.06
C PHE A 87 -11.47 6.11 1.38
N LEU A 88 -10.67 5.17 1.84
CA LEU A 88 -10.12 5.18 3.20
C LEU A 88 -8.60 5.25 3.14
N SER A 89 -8.03 5.94 4.11
CA SER A 89 -6.59 5.97 4.34
C SER A 89 -6.29 5.82 5.82
N TRP A 90 -5.19 5.14 6.14
CA TRP A 90 -4.71 5.02 7.51
C TRP A 90 -4.30 6.39 8.07
N ASN A 91 -3.43 7.11 7.35
CA ASN A 91 -3.09 8.48 7.68
C ASN A 91 -3.90 9.44 6.82
N PRO A 92 -4.58 10.44 7.40
CA PRO A 92 -5.46 11.34 6.65
C PRO A 92 -4.77 12.06 5.49
N ILE A 93 -5.50 12.23 4.39
CA ILE A 93 -5.06 13.01 3.23
C ILE A 93 -5.86 14.32 3.23
N GLY A 94 -5.16 15.45 3.38
CA GLY A 94 -5.78 16.78 3.45
C GLY A 94 -6.11 17.37 2.08
N LEU A 95 -6.69 16.59 1.16
CA LEU A 95 -7.09 17.05 -0.17
C LEU A 95 -8.61 16.92 -0.36
N GLU A 96 -9.20 17.84 -1.11
CA GLU A 96 -10.64 17.81 -1.43
C GLU A 96 -11.03 16.59 -2.27
N LYS A 97 -10.11 16.13 -3.14
CA LYS A 97 -10.34 14.98 -4.03
C LYS A 97 -9.44 13.81 -3.62
N PRO A 98 -9.96 12.57 -3.65
CA PRO A 98 -9.16 11.40 -3.34
C PRO A 98 -7.92 11.30 -4.23
N ASN A 99 -6.75 11.26 -3.62
CA ASN A 99 -5.48 11.05 -4.28
C ASN A 99 -4.54 10.28 -3.36
N PHE A 100 -4.29 9.00 -3.70
CA PHE A 100 -3.42 8.13 -2.91
C PHE A 100 -1.92 8.28 -3.23
N HIS A 101 -1.58 9.15 -4.18
CA HIS A 101 -0.20 9.34 -4.64
C HIS A 101 0.47 10.57 -4.04
N CYS A 102 0.26 10.79 -2.74
CA CYS A 102 0.69 11.99 -2.01
C CYS A 102 1.59 11.60 -0.83
N PRO A 103 2.92 11.39 -1.06
CA PRO A 103 3.86 11.01 0.00
C PRO A 103 3.93 12.03 1.16
N GLU A 104 3.56 13.27 0.94
CA GLU A 104 3.47 14.32 1.96
C GLU A 104 2.50 13.98 3.10
N PHE A 105 1.48 13.14 2.81
CA PHE A 105 0.50 12.68 3.79
C PHE A 105 0.80 11.28 4.34
N PHE A 106 2.00 10.74 4.12
CA PHE A 106 2.37 9.45 4.69
C PHE A 106 2.56 9.58 6.20
N GLY A 107 2.03 8.60 6.92
CA GLY A 107 2.29 8.40 8.34
C GLY A 107 3.67 7.80 8.59
N THR A 108 4.02 7.65 9.84
CA THR A 108 5.32 7.17 10.29
C THR A 108 5.22 5.73 10.79
N LEU A 109 6.11 4.87 10.35
CA LEU A 109 6.32 3.51 10.83
C LEU A 109 7.66 3.43 11.56
N HIS A 110 7.63 3.00 12.80
CA HIS A 110 8.82 2.69 13.60
C HIS A 110 9.00 1.18 13.64
N PHE A 111 10.20 0.72 13.37
CA PHE A 111 10.57 -0.70 13.41
C PHE A 111 11.40 -0.96 14.66
N GLU A 112 10.97 -1.95 15.45
CA GLU A 112 11.63 -2.41 16.66
C GLU A 112 12.70 -3.45 16.37
#